data_87b38fe8a57cdda4204692c1ecf825f5
#
_entry.id   87b38fe8a57cdda4204692c1ecf825f5
#
_cell.length_a   1.000
_cell.length_b   1.000
_cell.length_c   1.000
_cell.angle_alpha   90.00
_cell.angle_beta   90.00
_cell.angle_gamma   90.00
#
_symmetry.space_group_name_H-M   'P 1'
#
loop_
_entity.id
_entity.type
_entity.pdbx_description
1 polymer ?
#
loop_
_entity_poly.entity_id
_entity_poly.type
_entity_poly.pdbx_seq_one_letter_code
_entity_poly.pdbx_strand_id
1 'polypeptide(L)'
;GRPQPQHTLVFLSSDGGAYGGYGAARFASSSALRDRLLAVVSLDGIAGRARPRLALSGFGSRSPAPALVRTASVRVAEQTTKEPSHPDWLTQLVDLGIPFGYGEQAPFLGRGISAVRLATVGEGAGNAAGDTPESLDLVRFERLGRAAEALLSSLDASVAFAGDTAGSLYLGDRTVRGWAIELVLLASLVPFLVGSIDLYARCRKRGLSLRGG
;
A
#
# COMPACT_ATOMS: atom_id res chain seq x y z
N GLY A 1 24.00 -19.19 18.11
CA GLY A 1 23.19 -19.50 16.94
C GLY A 1 22.07 -18.50 16.84
N ARG A 2 21.65 -18.14 15.63
CA ARG A 2 20.42 -17.33 15.46
C ARG A 2 19.23 -18.14 15.94
N PRO A 3 18.25 -17.55 16.63
CA PRO A 3 17.03 -18.27 17.00
C PRO A 3 16.33 -18.79 15.74
N GLN A 4 15.72 -19.95 15.83
CA GLN A 4 14.92 -20.48 14.73
C GLN A 4 13.68 -19.60 14.53
N PRO A 5 13.29 -19.31 13.27
CA PRO A 5 12.08 -18.58 12.99
C PRO A 5 10.84 -19.28 13.57
N GLN A 6 9.92 -18.50 14.12
CA GLN A 6 8.63 -19.01 14.63
C GLN A 6 7.65 -19.33 13.50
N HIS A 7 7.81 -18.63 12.36
CA HIS A 7 7.00 -18.77 11.17
C HIS A 7 7.84 -19.22 9.97
N THR A 8 7.19 -19.82 8.97
CA THR A 8 7.85 -20.17 7.72
C THR A 8 8.12 -18.91 6.90
N LEU A 9 9.38 -18.68 6.55
CA LEU A 9 9.77 -17.62 5.63
C LEU A 9 9.78 -18.15 4.20
N VAL A 10 9.08 -17.47 3.30
CA VAL A 10 9.02 -17.82 1.86
C VAL A 10 9.73 -16.71 1.09
N PHE A 11 10.81 -17.06 0.40
CA PHE A 11 11.50 -16.17 -0.52
C PHE A 11 10.96 -16.42 -1.92
N LEU A 12 10.34 -15.40 -2.50
CA LEU A 12 9.77 -15.45 -3.83
C LEU A 12 10.55 -14.51 -4.76
N SER A 13 11.12 -15.08 -5.83
CA SER A 13 11.57 -14.32 -6.98
C SER A 13 10.52 -14.42 -8.05
N SER A 14 9.96 -13.31 -8.48
CA SER A 14 8.88 -13.27 -9.46
C SER A 14 9.28 -12.49 -10.70
N ASP A 15 8.67 -12.83 -11.83
CA ASP A 15 8.86 -12.14 -13.10
C ASP A 15 7.77 -11.07 -13.31
N GLY A 16 8.04 -10.15 -14.24
CA GLY A 16 7.08 -9.15 -14.68
C GLY A 16 6.80 -8.03 -13.66
N GLY A 17 7.72 -7.75 -12.74
CA GLY A 17 7.59 -6.67 -11.75
C GLY A 17 7.31 -5.32 -12.39
N ALA A 18 8.03 -4.96 -13.46
CA ALA A 18 7.85 -3.73 -14.22
C ALA A 18 6.50 -3.64 -14.95
N TYR A 19 5.82 -4.75 -15.14
CA TYR A 19 4.54 -4.86 -15.86
C TYR A 19 3.36 -5.13 -14.92
N GLY A 20 3.38 -4.58 -13.71
CA GLY A 20 2.28 -4.72 -12.76
C GLY A 20 2.34 -5.97 -11.87
N GLY A 21 3.52 -6.60 -11.74
CA GLY A 21 3.73 -7.70 -10.81
C GLY A 21 3.04 -9.00 -11.22
N TYR A 22 3.13 -9.39 -12.48
CA TYR A 22 2.46 -10.61 -12.98
C TYR A 22 2.83 -11.87 -12.20
N GLY A 23 4.11 -12.06 -11.87
CA GLY A 23 4.55 -13.21 -11.08
C GLY A 23 3.95 -13.20 -9.66
N ALA A 24 3.92 -12.05 -9.02
CA ALA A 24 3.28 -11.85 -7.73
C ALA A 24 1.76 -12.11 -7.80
N ALA A 25 1.10 -11.61 -8.86
CA ALA A 25 -0.34 -11.83 -9.08
C ALA A 25 -0.66 -13.32 -9.27
N ARG A 26 0.17 -14.03 -10.04
CA ARG A 26 0.03 -15.49 -10.22
C ARG A 26 0.24 -16.25 -8.91
N PHE A 27 1.27 -15.91 -8.16
CA PHE A 27 1.52 -16.53 -6.86
C PHE A 27 0.34 -16.28 -5.91
N ALA A 28 -0.09 -15.02 -5.78
CA ALA A 28 -1.22 -14.65 -4.93
C ALA A 28 -2.54 -15.32 -5.35
N SER A 29 -2.71 -15.70 -6.63
CA SER A 29 -3.95 -16.33 -7.13
C SER A 29 -3.93 -17.84 -7.04
N SER A 30 -2.82 -18.49 -7.29
CA SER A 30 -2.74 -19.95 -7.54
C SER A 30 -1.86 -20.73 -6.56
N SER A 31 -1.08 -20.05 -5.71
CA SER A 31 -0.24 -20.74 -4.73
C SER A 31 -1.07 -21.38 -3.62
N ALA A 32 -0.75 -22.62 -3.26
CA ALA A 32 -1.32 -23.29 -2.09
C ALA A 32 -0.93 -22.60 -0.76
N LEU A 33 0.09 -21.74 -0.78
CA LEU A 33 0.56 -21.02 0.40
C LEU A 33 -0.20 -19.71 0.64
N ARG A 34 -0.95 -19.20 -0.34
CA ARG A 34 -1.60 -17.88 -0.29
C ARG A 34 -2.44 -17.65 0.97
N ASP A 35 -3.24 -18.64 1.36
CA ASP A 35 -4.17 -18.54 2.49
C ASP A 35 -3.46 -18.67 3.86
N ARG A 36 -2.14 -18.94 3.84
CA ARG A 36 -1.29 -19.04 5.01
C ARG A 36 -0.33 -17.86 5.15
N LEU A 37 -0.36 -16.91 4.22
CA LEU A 37 0.49 -15.73 4.29
C LEU A 37 -0.01 -14.76 5.36
N LEU A 38 0.85 -14.40 6.29
CA LEU A 38 0.57 -13.41 7.33
C LEU A 38 0.84 -11.99 6.83
N ALA A 39 1.96 -11.80 6.15
CA ALA A 39 2.35 -10.52 5.57
C ALA A 39 3.33 -10.74 4.41
N VAL A 40 3.44 -9.75 3.54
CA VAL A 40 4.36 -9.74 2.40
C VAL A 40 5.20 -8.47 2.41
N VAL A 41 6.50 -8.64 2.24
CA VAL A 41 7.45 -7.54 2.03
C VAL A 41 8.04 -7.70 0.63
N SER A 42 7.70 -6.79 -0.27
CA SER A 42 8.29 -6.73 -1.60
C SER A 42 9.48 -5.78 -1.59
N LEU A 43 10.58 -6.16 -2.23
CA LEU A 43 11.78 -5.38 -2.38
C LEU A 43 11.97 -5.05 -3.86
N ASP A 44 11.96 -3.78 -4.21
CA ASP A 44 12.06 -3.32 -5.59
C ASP A 44 12.99 -2.12 -5.70
N GLY A 45 14.04 -2.25 -6.52
CA GLY A 45 15.00 -1.18 -6.74
C GLY A 45 15.71 -0.66 -5.47
N ILE A 46 15.91 -1.52 -4.44
CA ILE A 46 16.47 -1.10 -3.14
C ILE A 46 17.94 -0.64 -3.20
N ALA A 47 18.60 -0.82 -4.32
CA ALA A 47 19.95 -0.32 -4.57
C ALA A 47 19.99 1.05 -5.27
N GLY A 48 18.86 1.67 -5.55
CA GLY A 48 18.79 2.97 -6.20
C GLY A 48 19.25 4.11 -5.29
N ARG A 49 19.64 5.25 -5.90
CA ARG A 49 20.17 6.42 -5.18
C ARG A 49 19.07 7.32 -4.60
N ALA A 50 17.83 7.15 -5.00
CA ALA A 50 16.71 7.95 -4.49
C ALA A 50 16.42 7.66 -3.01
N ARG A 51 15.62 8.52 -2.38
CA ARG A 51 15.17 8.31 -1.00
C ARG A 51 14.37 7.01 -0.88
N PRO A 52 14.57 6.21 0.16
CA PRO A 52 13.72 5.05 0.42
C PRO A 52 12.24 5.45 0.50
N ARG A 53 11.39 4.63 -0.08
CA ARG A 53 9.95 4.85 -0.12
C ARG A 53 9.20 3.56 0.20
N LEU A 54 8.09 3.69 0.92
CA LEU A 54 7.11 2.62 1.11
C LEU A 54 5.94 2.86 0.17
N ALA A 55 5.66 1.88 -0.71
CA ALA A 55 4.46 1.86 -1.51
C ALA A 55 3.37 1.10 -0.76
N LEU A 56 2.20 1.72 -0.65
CA LEU A 56 1.09 1.31 0.18
C LEU A 56 -0.17 0.97 -0.64
N SER A 57 -0.15 1.26 -1.95
CA SER A 57 -1.28 1.03 -2.84
C SER A 57 -1.43 -0.43 -3.24
N GLY A 58 -2.67 -0.86 -3.44
CA GLY A 58 -3.02 -2.21 -3.85
C GLY A 58 -4.20 -2.24 -4.79
N PHE A 59 -4.59 -3.44 -5.20
CA PHE A 59 -5.84 -3.61 -5.93
C PHE A 59 -7.03 -3.47 -4.96
N GLY A 60 -8.03 -2.70 -5.37
CA GLY A 60 -9.18 -2.38 -4.56
C GLY A 60 -8.90 -1.31 -3.49
N SER A 61 -9.91 -0.95 -2.73
CA SER A 61 -9.82 0.03 -1.63
C SER A 61 -9.14 -0.57 -0.39
N ARG A 62 -7.92 -1.10 -0.58
CA ARG A 62 -7.17 -1.78 0.47
C ARG A 62 -5.79 -1.16 0.66
N SER A 63 -5.31 -1.19 1.89
CA SER A 63 -3.99 -0.73 2.28
C SER A 63 -3.34 -1.75 3.23
N PRO A 64 -2.01 -1.74 3.42
CA PRO A 64 -1.34 -2.61 4.39
C PRO A 64 -1.88 -2.39 5.80
N ALA A 65 -1.72 -3.38 6.68
CA ALA A 65 -2.02 -3.20 8.09
C ALA A 65 -1.15 -2.07 8.70
N PRO A 66 -1.72 -1.18 9.52
CA PRO A 66 -0.97 -0.06 10.12
C PRO A 66 0.28 -0.49 10.90
N ALA A 67 0.20 -1.64 11.57
CA ALA A 67 1.35 -2.20 12.28
C ALA A 67 2.51 -2.52 11.32
N LEU A 68 2.21 -3.10 10.14
CA LEU A 68 3.22 -3.40 9.13
C LEU A 68 3.90 -2.12 8.61
N VAL A 69 3.11 -1.11 8.24
CA VAL A 69 3.64 0.16 7.72
C VAL A 69 4.53 0.86 8.74
N ARG A 70 4.06 0.95 9.99
CA ARG A 70 4.82 1.57 11.08
C ARG A 70 6.12 0.83 11.35
N THR A 71 6.08 -0.51 11.44
CA THR A 71 7.29 -1.30 11.69
C THR A 71 8.27 -1.18 10.52
N ALA A 72 7.79 -1.23 9.27
CA ALA A 72 8.64 -1.02 8.11
C ALA A 72 9.30 0.38 8.13
N SER A 73 8.55 1.43 8.46
CA SER A 73 9.09 2.80 8.57
C SER A 73 10.19 2.88 9.62
N VAL A 74 9.95 2.32 10.82
CA VAL A 74 10.94 2.30 11.90
C VAL A 74 12.20 1.55 11.49
N ARG A 75 12.07 0.34 10.92
CA ARG A 75 13.24 -0.47 10.52
C ARG A 75 14.06 0.18 9.40
N VAL A 76 13.40 0.86 8.47
CA VAL A 76 14.11 1.65 7.45
C VAL A 76 14.81 2.85 8.08
N ALA A 77 14.15 3.58 8.98
CA ALA A 77 14.75 4.75 9.64
C ALA A 77 15.98 4.37 10.48
N GLU A 78 15.95 3.25 11.19
CA GLU A 78 17.08 2.73 11.97
C GLU A 78 18.33 2.48 11.11
N GLN A 79 18.16 2.04 9.88
CA GLN A 79 19.29 1.70 9.00
C GLN A 79 19.72 2.86 8.09
N THR A 80 18.82 3.78 7.77
CA THR A 80 19.08 4.88 6.84
C THR A 80 19.14 6.25 7.49
N THR A 81 18.92 6.35 8.81
CA THR A 81 18.85 7.59 9.60
C THR A 81 17.72 8.55 9.18
N LYS A 82 16.89 8.15 8.25
CA LYS A 82 15.72 8.93 7.78
C LYS A 82 14.53 8.00 7.56
N GLU A 83 13.37 8.48 7.91
CA GLU A 83 12.13 7.76 7.57
C GLU A 83 11.96 7.63 6.07
N PRO A 84 11.43 6.50 5.60
CA PRO A 84 11.06 6.35 4.19
C PRO A 84 9.98 7.37 3.84
N SER A 85 9.95 7.79 2.59
CA SER A 85 8.84 8.61 2.09
C SER A 85 7.60 7.74 1.90
N HIS A 86 6.45 8.34 2.15
CA HIS A 86 5.13 7.77 1.87
C HIS A 86 4.46 8.57 0.75
N PRO A 87 3.53 8.00 -0.01
CA PRO A 87 2.66 8.77 -0.87
C PRO A 87 1.96 9.85 -0.06
N ASP A 88 1.76 11.03 -0.65
CA ASP A 88 0.96 12.08 0.00
C ASP A 88 -0.50 11.64 0.18
N TRP A 89 -1.24 12.34 1.04
CA TRP A 89 -2.60 11.94 1.41
C TRP A 89 -3.57 11.94 0.21
N LEU A 90 -3.37 12.84 -0.74
CA LEU A 90 -4.22 12.92 -1.93
C LEU A 90 -3.96 11.73 -2.87
N THR A 91 -2.69 11.39 -3.09
CA THR A 91 -2.30 10.19 -3.84
C THR A 91 -2.88 8.93 -3.18
N GLN A 92 -2.77 8.80 -1.85
CA GLN A 92 -3.36 7.67 -1.15
C GLN A 92 -4.88 7.60 -1.28
N LEU A 93 -5.57 8.76 -1.27
CA LEU A 93 -7.02 8.82 -1.45
C LEU A 93 -7.42 8.39 -2.86
N VAL A 94 -6.67 8.83 -3.87
CA VAL A 94 -6.87 8.41 -5.27
C VAL A 94 -6.62 6.91 -5.41
N ASP A 95 -5.55 6.39 -4.83
CA ASP A 95 -5.20 4.96 -4.85
C ASP A 95 -6.28 4.09 -4.20
N LEU A 96 -6.94 4.59 -3.16
CA LEU A 96 -8.08 3.89 -2.52
C LEU A 96 -9.35 3.94 -3.37
N GLY A 97 -9.55 4.99 -4.15
CA GLY A 97 -10.71 5.16 -5.04
C GLY A 97 -10.56 4.46 -6.39
N ILE A 98 -9.34 4.30 -6.87
CA ILE A 98 -9.04 3.69 -8.16
C ILE A 98 -8.36 2.33 -7.91
N PRO A 99 -8.97 1.21 -8.33
CA PRO A 99 -8.50 -0.13 -7.95
C PRO A 99 -7.23 -0.57 -8.72
N PHE A 100 -6.35 0.34 -9.05
CA PHE A 100 -5.08 0.05 -9.71
C PHE A 100 -3.93 0.23 -8.72
N GLY A 101 -3.18 -0.84 -8.49
CA GLY A 101 -1.93 -0.80 -7.75
C GLY A 101 -0.76 -1.13 -8.66
N TYR A 102 0.32 -0.35 -8.54
CA TYR A 102 1.57 -0.66 -9.21
C TYR A 102 2.48 -1.43 -8.26
N GLY A 103 3.13 -2.47 -8.80
CA GLY A 103 4.12 -3.24 -8.07
C GLY A 103 3.60 -4.52 -7.43
N GLU A 104 4.54 -5.30 -6.94
CA GLU A 104 4.30 -6.68 -6.52
C GLU A 104 3.47 -6.82 -5.24
N GLN A 105 3.36 -5.76 -4.42
CA GLN A 105 2.51 -5.76 -3.22
C GLN A 105 1.02 -5.71 -3.56
N ALA A 106 0.65 -5.12 -4.71
CA ALA A 106 -0.73 -4.82 -5.07
C ALA A 106 -1.63 -6.05 -5.18
N PRO A 107 -1.21 -7.16 -5.83
CA PRO A 107 -2.03 -8.38 -5.91
C PRO A 107 -2.33 -9.02 -4.56
N PHE A 108 -1.41 -8.92 -3.60
CA PHE A 108 -1.60 -9.45 -2.24
C PHE A 108 -2.60 -8.60 -1.47
N LEU A 109 -2.46 -7.27 -1.52
CA LEU A 109 -3.42 -6.35 -0.90
C LEU A 109 -4.83 -6.57 -1.44
N GLY A 110 -4.98 -6.73 -2.76
CA GLY A 110 -6.27 -7.03 -3.38
C GLY A 110 -6.96 -8.28 -2.83
N ARG A 111 -6.20 -9.20 -2.23
CA ARG A 111 -6.70 -10.42 -1.59
C ARG A 111 -6.82 -10.32 -0.07
N GLY A 112 -6.60 -9.14 0.49
CA GLY A 112 -6.66 -8.93 1.93
C GLY A 112 -5.42 -9.41 2.68
N ILE A 113 -4.33 -9.71 1.97
CA ILE A 113 -3.04 -10.05 2.57
C ILE A 113 -2.25 -8.75 2.77
N SER A 114 -1.86 -8.47 3.99
CA SER A 114 -1.10 -7.27 4.31
C SER A 114 0.25 -7.28 3.59
N ALA A 115 0.50 -6.29 2.74
CA ALA A 115 1.70 -6.23 1.91
C ALA A 115 2.24 -4.80 1.79
N VAL A 116 3.55 -4.65 1.86
CA VAL A 116 4.25 -3.37 1.68
C VAL A 116 5.40 -3.56 0.69
N ARG A 117 5.66 -2.55 -0.15
CA ARG A 117 6.84 -2.54 -1.02
C ARG A 117 7.83 -1.49 -0.54
N LEU A 118 9.07 -1.92 -0.31
CA LEU A 118 10.21 -1.06 -0.07
C LEU A 118 10.95 -0.82 -1.39
N ALA A 119 11.04 0.42 -1.80
CA ALA A 119 11.69 0.84 -3.04
C ALA A 119 12.56 2.09 -2.82
N THR A 120 13.44 2.40 -3.75
CA THR A 120 14.25 3.63 -3.75
C THR A 120 14.01 4.50 -4.98
N VAL A 121 13.25 4.03 -5.93
CA VAL A 121 13.06 4.69 -7.22
C VAL A 121 11.75 5.48 -7.22
N GLY A 122 11.76 6.65 -7.84
CA GLY A 122 10.54 7.31 -8.27
C GLY A 122 9.78 6.37 -9.22
N GLU A 123 8.60 5.97 -8.81
CA GLU A 123 7.85 4.89 -9.42
C GLU A 123 7.21 5.32 -10.75
N GLY A 124 8.02 5.30 -11.80
CA GLY A 124 7.48 5.14 -13.13
C GLY A 124 7.57 3.66 -13.49
N ALA A 125 6.45 3.03 -13.82
CA ALA A 125 6.49 1.73 -14.45
C ALA A 125 7.47 1.81 -15.63
N GLY A 126 8.55 1.03 -15.56
CA GLY A 126 9.31 0.77 -16.76
C GLY A 126 10.60 1.51 -17.00
N ASN A 127 11.33 1.98 -16.02
CA ASN A 127 12.71 2.39 -16.29
C ASN A 127 13.72 1.25 -16.09
N ALA A 128 13.34 0.04 -16.49
CA ALA A 128 14.27 -1.10 -16.52
C ALA A 128 15.51 -0.81 -17.41
N ALA A 129 15.40 0.08 -18.39
CA ALA A 129 16.52 0.53 -19.22
C ALA A 129 17.54 1.41 -18.45
N GLY A 130 17.15 1.97 -17.31
CA GLY A 130 18.04 2.76 -16.45
C GLY A 130 18.70 1.95 -15.33
N ASP A 131 18.33 0.69 -15.16
CA ASP A 131 18.91 -0.21 -14.17
C ASP A 131 20.24 -0.78 -14.68
N THR A 132 21.28 0.00 -14.53
CA THR A 132 22.65 -0.42 -14.90
C THR A 132 23.48 -0.66 -13.63
N PRO A 133 24.53 -1.49 -13.69
CA PRO A 133 25.44 -1.71 -12.57
C PRO A 133 26.01 -0.41 -11.98
N GLU A 134 26.25 0.59 -12.82
CA GLU A 134 26.80 1.90 -12.45
C GLU A 134 25.80 2.76 -11.67
N SER A 135 24.53 2.49 -11.80
CA SER A 135 23.46 3.19 -11.07
C SER A 135 23.27 2.68 -9.64
N LEU A 136 23.88 1.53 -9.29
CA LEU A 136 23.71 0.90 -8.00
C LEU A 136 24.48 1.65 -6.90
N ASP A 137 23.81 1.82 -5.76
CA ASP A 137 24.40 2.27 -4.50
C ASP A 137 24.49 1.07 -3.55
N LEU A 138 25.68 0.44 -3.50
CA LEU A 138 25.90 -0.77 -2.69
C LEU A 138 25.75 -0.51 -1.19
N VAL A 139 26.11 0.68 -0.71
CA VAL A 139 25.92 1.05 0.70
C VAL A 139 24.43 1.13 1.04
N ARG A 140 23.64 1.69 0.16
CA ARG A 140 22.19 1.76 0.32
C ARG A 140 21.57 0.37 0.23
N PHE A 141 21.98 -0.42 -0.73
CA PHE A 141 21.56 -1.81 -0.86
C PHE A 141 21.77 -2.59 0.44
N GLU A 142 22.96 -2.48 1.04
CA GLU A 142 23.26 -3.12 2.32
C GLU A 142 22.35 -2.62 3.43
N ARG A 143 22.16 -1.30 3.56
CA ARG A 143 21.31 -0.70 4.60
C ARG A 143 19.85 -1.13 4.46
N LEU A 144 19.31 -1.09 3.25
CA LEU A 144 17.93 -1.49 3.01
C LEU A 144 17.74 -3.00 3.11
N GLY A 145 18.74 -3.80 2.75
CA GLY A 145 18.75 -5.23 3.01
C GLY A 145 18.71 -5.54 4.50
N ARG A 146 19.49 -4.84 5.32
CA ARG A 146 19.42 -4.96 6.79
C ARG A 146 18.07 -4.50 7.36
N ALA A 147 17.48 -3.44 6.79
CA ALA A 147 16.16 -2.99 7.19
C ALA A 147 15.09 -4.06 6.89
N ALA A 148 15.17 -4.70 5.72
CA ALA A 148 14.30 -5.80 5.36
C ALA A 148 14.47 -7.03 6.28
N GLU A 149 15.71 -7.40 6.62
CA GLU A 149 16.00 -8.48 7.57
C GLU A 149 15.43 -8.16 8.96
N ALA A 150 15.63 -6.94 9.45
CA ALA A 150 15.08 -6.49 10.73
C ALA A 150 13.54 -6.45 10.72
N LEU A 151 12.94 -6.08 9.59
CA LEU A 151 11.49 -6.12 9.41
C LEU A 151 10.98 -7.56 9.45
N LEU A 152 11.59 -8.49 8.70
CA LEU A 152 11.23 -9.91 8.72
C LEU A 152 11.34 -10.50 10.13
N SER A 153 12.40 -10.16 10.86
CA SER A 153 12.57 -10.60 12.26
C SER A 153 11.45 -10.05 13.16
N SER A 154 10.99 -8.82 12.93
CA SER A 154 9.87 -8.25 13.67
C SER A 154 8.54 -8.92 13.32
N LEU A 155 8.34 -9.27 12.05
CA LEU A 155 7.17 -10.00 11.57
C LEU A 155 7.12 -11.41 12.14
N ASP A 156 8.27 -12.07 12.24
CA ASP A 156 8.37 -13.41 12.83
C ASP A 156 8.03 -13.44 14.33
N ALA A 157 8.33 -12.35 15.03
CA ALA A 157 8.06 -12.23 16.47
C ALA A 157 6.60 -11.87 16.80
N SER A 158 5.74 -11.56 15.85
CA SER A 158 4.38 -11.07 16.11
C SER A 158 3.39 -11.40 14.99
N VAL A 159 2.20 -11.83 15.36
CA VAL A 159 1.07 -12.04 14.45
C VAL A 159 0.22 -10.77 14.21
N ALA A 160 0.54 -9.66 14.87
CA ALA A 160 -0.23 -8.42 14.75
C ALA A 160 -0.21 -7.81 13.33
N PHE A 161 0.68 -8.30 12.48
CA PHE A 161 0.86 -7.84 11.10
C PHE A 161 -0.10 -8.49 10.09
N ALA A 162 -0.74 -9.61 10.46
CA ALA A 162 -1.85 -10.21 9.71
C ALA A 162 -3.17 -9.42 9.87
N GLY A 163 -3.08 -8.16 10.30
CA GLY A 163 -4.23 -7.34 10.65
C GLY A 163 -5.04 -6.88 9.46
N ASP A 164 -6.10 -6.17 9.79
CA ASP A 164 -7.07 -5.60 8.87
C ASP A 164 -6.40 -4.78 7.76
N THR A 165 -6.69 -5.14 6.53
CA THR A 165 -6.27 -4.44 5.30
C THR A 165 -7.36 -3.49 4.78
N ALA A 166 -8.35 -3.14 5.60
CA ALA A 166 -9.33 -2.11 5.25
C ALA A 166 -8.61 -0.81 4.88
N GLY A 167 -9.13 -0.12 3.87
CA GLY A 167 -8.53 1.09 3.35
C GLY A 167 -8.20 2.08 4.47
N SER A 168 -6.97 2.53 4.52
CA SER A 168 -6.47 3.46 5.53
C SER A 168 -5.57 4.50 4.86
N LEU A 169 -5.60 5.74 5.37
CA LEU A 169 -4.67 6.80 4.99
C LEU A 169 -3.59 6.92 6.06
N TYR A 170 -2.36 7.02 5.63
CA TYR A 170 -1.17 7.18 6.46
C TYR A 170 -0.70 8.63 6.39
N LEU A 171 -0.82 9.35 7.50
CA LEU A 171 -0.48 10.78 7.63
C LEU A 171 0.66 10.94 8.65
N GLY A 172 1.87 10.60 8.23
CA GLY A 172 2.99 10.50 9.18
C GLY A 172 2.71 9.46 10.25
N ASP A 173 2.70 9.87 11.52
CA ASP A 173 2.44 8.99 12.67
C ASP A 173 0.96 8.61 12.86
N ARG A 174 0.07 9.22 12.10
CA ARG A 174 -1.38 9.02 12.24
C ARG A 174 -1.92 8.14 11.13
N THR A 175 -2.87 7.29 11.49
CA THR A 175 -3.62 6.48 10.52
C THR A 175 -5.10 6.83 10.62
N VAL A 176 -5.68 7.19 9.49
CA VAL A 176 -7.13 7.43 9.36
C VAL A 176 -7.74 6.20 8.70
N ARG A 177 -8.64 5.52 9.39
CA ARG A 177 -9.31 4.32 8.88
C ARG A 177 -10.34 4.68 7.82
N GLY A 178 -10.54 3.83 6.84
CA GLY A 178 -11.43 4.05 5.70
C GLY A 178 -12.86 4.40 6.10
N TRP A 179 -13.42 3.77 7.15
CA TRP A 179 -14.76 4.10 7.65
C TRP A 179 -14.90 5.58 8.08
N ALA A 180 -13.83 6.17 8.61
CA ALA A 180 -13.85 7.60 8.98
C ALA A 180 -13.89 8.50 7.74
N ILE A 181 -13.21 8.09 6.65
CA ILE A 181 -13.27 8.78 5.36
C ILE A 181 -14.67 8.67 4.78
N GLU A 182 -15.26 7.47 4.80
CA GLU A 182 -16.63 7.24 4.35
C GLU A 182 -17.65 8.08 5.12
N LEU A 183 -17.50 8.20 6.44
CA LEU A 183 -18.34 9.06 7.26
C LEU A 183 -18.22 10.54 6.89
N VAL A 184 -16.99 11.01 6.66
CA VAL A 184 -16.77 12.42 6.22
C VAL A 184 -17.40 12.66 4.86
N LEU A 185 -17.26 11.73 3.91
CA LEU A 185 -17.87 11.83 2.60
C LEU A 185 -19.40 11.80 2.70
N LEU A 186 -19.98 10.91 3.51
CA LEU A 186 -21.39 10.84 3.75
C LEU A 186 -21.92 12.14 4.39
N ALA A 187 -21.23 12.64 5.42
CA ALA A 187 -21.57 13.90 6.06
C ALA A 187 -21.54 15.10 5.09
N SER A 188 -20.60 15.11 4.14
CA SER A 188 -20.49 16.16 3.12
C SER A 188 -21.63 16.09 2.09
N LEU A 189 -22.22 14.92 1.87
CA LEU A 189 -23.36 14.73 0.99
C LEU A 189 -24.69 15.21 1.60
N VAL A 190 -24.80 15.24 2.93
CA VAL A 190 -26.06 15.61 3.63
C VAL A 190 -26.54 17.01 3.25
N PRO A 191 -25.74 18.08 3.25
CA PRO A 191 -26.20 19.40 2.85
C PRO A 191 -26.71 19.46 1.41
N PHE A 192 -26.05 18.70 0.50
CA PHE A 192 -26.47 18.60 -0.90
C PHE A 192 -27.82 17.90 -1.02
N LEU A 193 -28.04 16.80 -0.29
CA LEU A 193 -29.31 16.08 -0.28
C LEU A 193 -30.45 16.96 0.29
N VAL A 194 -30.19 17.65 1.40
CA VAL A 194 -31.17 18.57 2.00
C VAL A 194 -31.52 19.68 1.02
N GLY A 195 -30.54 20.31 0.38
CA GLY A 195 -30.76 21.33 -0.63
C GLY A 195 -31.55 20.84 -1.84
N SER A 196 -31.24 19.63 -2.30
CA SER A 196 -31.94 19.00 -3.42
C SER A 196 -33.41 18.69 -3.09
N ILE A 197 -33.69 18.17 -1.88
CA ILE A 197 -35.02 17.89 -1.40
C ILE A 197 -35.82 19.19 -1.25
N ASP A 198 -35.26 20.22 -0.67
CA ASP A 198 -35.90 21.52 -0.51
C ASP A 198 -36.22 22.16 -1.87
N LEU A 199 -35.27 22.13 -2.81
CA LEU A 199 -35.45 22.59 -4.18
C LEU A 199 -36.59 21.82 -4.87
N TYR A 200 -36.58 20.50 -4.77
CA TYR A 200 -37.64 19.63 -5.32
C TYR A 200 -39.02 20.00 -4.73
N ALA A 201 -39.09 20.16 -3.42
CA ALA A 201 -40.31 20.54 -2.74
C ALA A 201 -40.86 21.91 -3.19
N ARG A 202 -39.94 22.90 -3.39
CA ARG A 202 -40.32 24.24 -3.93
C ARG A 202 -40.80 24.16 -5.37
N CYS A 203 -40.12 23.40 -6.23
CA CYS A 203 -40.52 23.20 -7.63
C CYS A 203 -41.91 22.56 -7.72
N ARG A 204 -42.19 21.55 -6.88
CA ARG A 204 -43.49 20.88 -6.81
C ARG A 204 -44.58 21.83 -6.35
N LYS A 205 -44.33 22.64 -5.33
CA LYS A 205 -45.31 23.66 -4.85
C LYS A 205 -45.62 24.72 -5.91
N ARG A 206 -44.68 25.02 -6.82
CA ARG A 206 -44.87 25.98 -7.91
C ARG A 206 -45.43 25.37 -9.19
N GLY A 207 -45.82 24.08 -9.18
CA GLY A 207 -46.39 23.40 -10.33
C GLY A 207 -45.44 23.22 -11.52
N LEU A 208 -44.14 23.37 -11.30
CA LEU A 208 -43.15 23.18 -12.36
C LEU A 208 -43.00 21.68 -12.64
N SER A 209 -43.27 21.27 -13.88
CA SER A 209 -43.02 19.88 -14.31
C SER A 209 -41.51 19.62 -14.43
N LEU A 210 -41.01 18.69 -13.63
CA LEU A 210 -39.62 18.22 -13.69
C LEU A 210 -39.45 17.06 -14.69
N ARG A 211 -40.40 16.87 -15.61
CA ARG A 211 -40.33 15.82 -16.62
C ARG A 211 -39.51 16.33 -17.81
N GLY A 212 -38.28 15.85 -17.87
CA GLY A 212 -37.50 15.50 -19.03
C GLY A 212 -37.05 16.62 -19.94
N GLY A 213 -35.73 16.78 -20.01
CA GLY A 213 -35.05 16.92 -21.27
C GLY A 213 -34.48 15.56 -21.63
#